data_819a7fdbf0d16bfaab4d97beb2d3cceb
#
_entry.id   819a7fdbf0d16bfaab4d97beb2d3cceb
#
_cell.length_a   1.000
_cell.length_b   1.000
_cell.length_c   1.000
_cell.angle_alpha   90.00
_cell.angle_beta   90.00
_cell.angle_gamma   90.00
#
_symmetry.space_group_name_H-M   'P 1'
#
loop_
_entity.id
_entity.type
_entity.pdbx_description
1 polymer ?
#
loop_
_entity_poly.entity_id
_entity_poly.type
_entity_poly.pdbx_seq_one_letter_code
_entity_poly.pdbx_strand_id
1 'polypeptide(L)'
;TPNFTEVCLLLDEPYSPEADLPTLKGWLRRLAENGPKTVVATSVPLADGQASRKPECTSVLAYERDEDRFWRVDCSYIPAYYPGTGDVFASVLTGSLLQGDSLAIALDRAVQFVTLGIRGTFGQGLPNREGILLERILDTLRAPLGSYMCRLVD
;
A
#
# COMPACT_ATOMS: atom_id res chain seq x y z
N THR A 1 -1.12 -7.64 5.58
CA THR A 1 -0.59 -6.45 4.86
C THR A 1 0.92 -6.54 4.65
N PRO A 2 1.43 -7.56 3.92
CA PRO A 2 2.86 -7.67 3.65
C PRO A 2 3.33 -6.57 2.68
N ASN A 3 4.59 -6.14 2.81
CA ASN A 3 5.24 -5.40 1.73
C ASN A 3 5.70 -6.38 0.61
N PHE A 4 6.14 -5.84 -0.52
CA PHE A 4 6.53 -6.67 -1.68
C PHE A 4 7.64 -7.68 -1.36
N THR A 5 8.64 -7.30 -0.57
CA THR A 5 9.70 -8.22 -0.14
C THR A 5 9.14 -9.35 0.73
N GLU A 6 8.23 -9.03 1.65
CA GLU A 6 7.57 -10.01 2.50
C GLU A 6 6.66 -10.95 1.69
N VAL A 7 5.99 -10.45 0.65
CA VAL A 7 5.23 -11.30 -0.30
C VAL A 7 6.14 -12.35 -0.91
N CYS A 8 7.30 -11.93 -1.41
CA CYS A 8 8.27 -12.85 -2.02
C CYS A 8 8.74 -13.89 -1.00
N LEU A 9 9.07 -13.48 0.23
CA LEU A 9 9.53 -14.37 1.28
C LEU A 9 8.44 -15.37 1.73
N LEU A 10 7.20 -14.93 1.88
CA LEU A 10 6.08 -15.77 2.30
C LEU A 10 5.73 -16.85 1.28
N LEU A 11 6.02 -16.59 -0.01
CA LEU A 11 5.72 -17.49 -1.12
C LEU A 11 6.94 -18.28 -1.62
N ASP A 12 8.11 -18.04 -1.04
CA ASP A 12 9.40 -18.58 -1.53
C ASP A 12 9.66 -18.23 -3.00
N GLU A 13 9.30 -17.01 -3.39
CA GLU A 13 9.50 -16.48 -4.72
C GLU A 13 10.73 -15.56 -4.77
N PRO A 14 11.46 -15.53 -5.88
CA PRO A 14 12.58 -14.60 -6.03
C PRO A 14 12.08 -13.16 -6.05
N TYR A 15 12.85 -12.26 -5.43
CA TYR A 15 12.56 -10.83 -5.54
C TYR A 15 12.73 -10.37 -6.99
N SER A 16 11.63 -10.07 -7.65
CA SER A 16 11.61 -9.60 -9.04
C SER A 16 10.84 -8.28 -9.15
N PRO A 17 11.55 -7.14 -9.23
CA PRO A 17 10.89 -5.83 -9.37
C PRO A 17 10.20 -5.66 -10.72
N GLU A 18 10.41 -6.58 -11.66
CA GLU A 18 9.81 -6.58 -13.00
C GLU A 18 8.58 -7.52 -13.08
N ALA A 19 8.10 -8.05 -11.95
CA ALA A 19 6.92 -8.90 -11.92
C ALA A 19 5.71 -8.15 -12.48
N ASP A 20 5.05 -8.75 -13.46
CA ASP A 20 3.87 -8.16 -14.08
C ASP A 20 2.61 -8.32 -13.22
N LEU A 21 1.57 -7.58 -13.55
CA LEU A 21 0.30 -7.61 -12.81
C LEU A 21 -0.33 -9.02 -12.74
N PRO A 22 -0.38 -9.82 -13.81
CA PRO A 22 -0.88 -11.20 -13.73
C PRO A 22 -0.13 -12.07 -12.72
N THR A 23 1.20 -12.01 -12.70
CA THR A 23 2.04 -12.73 -11.73
C THR A 23 1.71 -12.30 -10.30
N LEU A 24 1.64 -10.99 -10.06
CA LEU A 24 1.34 -10.45 -8.74
C LEU A 24 -0.06 -10.83 -8.25
N LYS A 25 -1.04 -10.84 -9.14
CA LYS A 25 -2.39 -11.35 -8.83
C LYS A 25 -2.37 -12.82 -8.42
N GLY A 26 -1.60 -13.65 -9.13
CA GLY A 26 -1.39 -15.05 -8.77
C GLY A 26 -0.77 -15.20 -7.38
N TRP A 27 0.18 -14.35 -7.02
CA TRP A 27 0.81 -14.36 -5.70
C TRP A 27 -0.18 -13.97 -4.59
N LEU A 28 -1.00 -12.95 -4.80
CA LEU A 28 -2.00 -12.55 -3.80
C LEU A 28 -3.06 -13.64 -3.59
N ARG A 29 -3.49 -14.34 -4.65
CA ARG A 29 -4.40 -15.49 -4.52
C ARG A 29 -3.76 -16.59 -3.66
N ARG A 30 -2.51 -16.98 -3.95
CA ARG A 30 -1.78 -18.00 -3.17
C ARG A 30 -1.66 -17.61 -1.70
N LEU A 31 -1.39 -16.34 -1.39
CA LEU A 31 -1.37 -15.85 -0.01
C LEU A 31 -2.75 -16.00 0.67
N ALA A 32 -3.82 -15.71 -0.06
CA ALA A 32 -5.18 -15.83 0.45
C ALA A 32 -5.62 -17.28 0.70
N GLU A 33 -5.07 -18.26 -0.03
CA GLU A 33 -5.31 -19.70 0.21
C GLU A 33 -4.88 -20.14 1.61
N ASN A 34 -3.89 -19.46 2.21
CA ASN A 34 -3.39 -19.73 3.56
C ASN A 34 -4.29 -19.16 4.68
N GLY A 35 -5.47 -18.61 4.35
CA GLY A 35 -6.48 -18.25 5.34
C GLY A 35 -7.08 -16.85 5.21
N PRO A 36 -6.31 -15.77 4.97
CA PRO A 36 -6.87 -14.43 4.98
C PRO A 36 -7.87 -14.24 3.82
N LYS A 37 -8.99 -13.55 4.12
CA LYS A 37 -9.97 -13.17 3.09
C LYS A 37 -9.51 -11.98 2.26
N THR A 38 -8.71 -11.13 2.84
CA THR A 38 -8.18 -9.92 2.21
C THR A 38 -6.67 -9.91 2.37
N VAL A 39 -5.97 -9.75 1.26
CA VAL A 39 -4.50 -9.60 1.23
C VAL A 39 -4.17 -8.26 0.58
N VAL A 40 -3.30 -7.48 1.22
CA VAL A 40 -2.88 -6.17 0.72
C VAL A 40 -1.37 -6.11 0.66
N ALA A 41 -0.81 -6.12 -0.54
CA ALA A 41 0.63 -5.95 -0.75
C ALA A 41 0.96 -4.47 -0.90
N THR A 42 1.90 -3.98 -0.08
CA THR A 42 2.40 -2.61 -0.15
C THR A 42 3.76 -2.55 -0.85
N SER A 43 4.15 -1.36 -1.30
CA SER A 43 5.44 -1.11 -1.98
C SER A 43 5.68 -1.99 -3.20
N VAL A 44 4.62 -2.30 -3.94
CA VAL A 44 4.70 -3.12 -5.15
C VAL A 44 5.29 -2.28 -6.29
N PRO A 45 6.36 -2.75 -6.95
CA PRO A 45 7.03 -2.01 -8.01
C PRO A 45 6.33 -2.20 -9.37
N LEU A 46 5.05 -1.82 -9.45
CA LEU A 46 4.30 -1.87 -10.72
C LEU A 46 4.60 -0.62 -11.54
N ALA A 47 5.17 -0.79 -12.72
CA ALA A 47 5.25 0.23 -13.74
C ALA A 47 4.17 -0.04 -14.80
N ASP A 48 3.40 0.98 -15.18
CA ASP A 48 2.49 0.88 -16.33
C ASP A 48 3.31 0.89 -17.62
N GLY A 49 3.68 -0.30 -18.10
CA GLY A 49 4.04 -0.57 -19.51
C GLY A 49 5.20 0.20 -20.16
N GLN A 50 5.83 1.12 -19.48
CA GLN A 50 7.03 1.78 -19.95
C GLN A 50 8.16 1.58 -18.95
N ALA A 51 9.23 0.96 -19.42
CA ALA A 51 10.48 0.75 -18.70
C ALA A 51 11.16 2.10 -18.37
N SER A 52 10.55 2.93 -17.57
CA SER A 52 11.19 4.08 -16.94
C SER A 52 12.00 3.57 -15.77
N ARG A 53 13.30 3.58 -15.91
CA ARG A 53 14.31 3.21 -14.91
C ARG A 53 14.31 4.09 -13.63
N LYS A 54 13.27 4.86 -13.38
CA LYS A 54 13.10 5.64 -12.15
C LYS A 54 11.86 5.16 -11.43
N PRO A 55 11.95 4.76 -10.17
CA PRO A 55 10.78 4.45 -9.35
C PRO A 55 10.06 5.76 -9.00
N GLU A 56 9.33 6.33 -9.96
CA GLU A 56 8.51 7.52 -9.71
C GLU A 56 7.18 7.17 -9.04
N CYS A 57 6.81 5.89 -9.10
CA CYS A 57 5.59 5.35 -8.52
C CYS A 57 5.85 4.05 -7.78
N THR A 58 5.09 3.85 -6.72
CA THR A 58 4.90 2.55 -6.06
C THR A 58 3.42 2.28 -5.98
N SER A 59 3.03 1.01 -5.91
CA SER A 59 1.63 0.63 -5.86
C SER A 59 1.30 -0.13 -4.59
N VAL A 60 0.04 -0.01 -4.17
CA VAL A 60 -0.59 -0.94 -3.25
C VAL A 60 -1.54 -1.80 -4.07
N LEU A 61 -1.41 -3.12 -3.95
CA LEU A 61 -2.26 -4.09 -4.63
C LEU A 61 -3.01 -4.92 -3.58
N ALA A 62 -4.33 -4.97 -3.67
CA ALA A 62 -5.16 -5.72 -2.75
C ALA A 62 -5.99 -6.76 -3.46
N TYR A 63 -6.31 -7.84 -2.76
CA TYR A 63 -7.15 -8.93 -3.23
C TYR A 63 -8.21 -9.28 -2.19
N GLU A 64 -9.46 -9.36 -2.62
CA GLU A 64 -10.61 -9.86 -1.87
C GLU A 64 -10.98 -11.24 -2.40
N ARG A 65 -10.73 -12.27 -1.58
CA ARG A 65 -10.94 -13.67 -1.99
C ARG A 65 -12.41 -14.00 -2.27
N ASP A 66 -13.31 -13.55 -1.40
CA ASP A 66 -14.72 -13.93 -1.45
C ASP A 66 -15.42 -13.38 -2.72
N GLU A 67 -14.88 -12.31 -3.33
CA GLU A 67 -15.42 -11.67 -4.53
C GLU A 67 -14.50 -11.84 -5.76
N ASP A 68 -13.33 -12.45 -5.58
CA ASP A 68 -12.24 -12.57 -6.57
C ASP A 68 -11.89 -11.22 -7.23
N ARG A 69 -11.82 -10.15 -6.43
CA ARG A 69 -11.57 -8.80 -6.91
C ARG A 69 -10.18 -8.32 -6.54
N PHE A 70 -9.58 -7.56 -7.45
CA PHE A 70 -8.31 -6.91 -7.23
C PHE A 70 -8.46 -5.39 -7.27
N TRP A 71 -7.78 -4.74 -6.33
CA TRP A 71 -7.74 -3.29 -6.21
C TRP A 71 -6.32 -2.80 -6.30
N ARG A 72 -6.13 -1.65 -6.94
CA ARG A 72 -4.82 -1.01 -7.07
C ARG A 72 -4.92 0.47 -6.71
N VAL A 73 -3.94 0.93 -5.93
CA VAL A 73 -3.70 2.36 -5.67
C VAL A 73 -2.27 2.68 -6.05
N ASP A 74 -2.09 3.63 -6.93
CA ASP A 74 -0.76 4.12 -7.31
C ASP A 74 -0.40 5.34 -6.48
N CYS A 75 0.83 5.38 -5.97
CA CYS A 75 1.34 6.48 -5.16
C CYS A 75 2.69 6.96 -5.68
N SER A 76 2.92 8.27 -5.61
CA SER A 76 4.22 8.84 -5.94
C SER A 76 5.28 8.28 -5.00
N TYR A 77 6.37 7.79 -5.54
CA TYR A 77 7.50 7.35 -4.75
C TYR A 77 8.19 8.54 -4.09
N ILE A 78 8.37 8.46 -2.79
CA ILE A 78 9.16 9.43 -2.02
C ILE A 78 10.44 8.71 -1.62
N PRO A 79 11.64 9.23 -1.98
CA PRO A 79 12.92 8.56 -1.72
C PRO A 79 13.33 8.71 -0.23
N ALA A 80 12.47 8.21 0.65
CA ALA A 80 12.68 8.21 2.08
C ALA A 80 12.11 6.94 2.69
N TYR A 81 12.82 6.38 3.64
CA TYR A 81 12.39 5.23 4.42
C TYR A 81 12.17 5.67 5.87
N TYR A 82 10.97 5.46 6.38
CA TYR A 82 10.62 5.73 7.77
C TYR A 82 10.10 4.46 8.43
N PRO A 83 10.72 3.99 9.52
CA PRO A 83 10.23 2.86 10.29
C PRO A 83 8.79 3.08 10.75
N GLY A 84 8.00 2.02 10.80
CA GLY A 84 6.62 2.05 11.28
C GLY A 84 5.57 2.51 10.27
N THR A 85 5.93 2.92 9.05
CA THR A 85 4.95 3.31 8.02
C THR A 85 4.02 2.17 7.62
N GLY A 86 4.52 0.93 7.61
CA GLY A 86 3.72 -0.27 7.39
C GLY A 86 2.69 -0.50 8.50
N ASP A 87 3.08 -0.31 9.76
CA ASP A 87 2.18 -0.44 10.91
C ASP A 87 1.10 0.63 10.89
N VAL A 88 1.46 1.85 10.55
CA VAL A 88 0.51 2.96 10.38
C VAL A 88 -0.47 2.65 9.25
N PHE A 89 0.01 2.17 8.11
CA PHE A 89 -0.83 1.77 6.99
C PHE A 89 -1.85 0.70 7.43
N ALA A 90 -1.38 -0.39 8.04
CA ALA A 90 -2.23 -1.48 8.50
C ALA A 90 -3.26 -1.02 9.54
N SER A 91 -2.86 -0.13 10.44
CA SER A 91 -3.74 0.42 11.48
C SER A 91 -4.86 1.27 10.88
N VAL A 92 -4.54 2.16 9.94
CA VAL A 92 -5.53 3.03 9.27
C VAL A 92 -6.47 2.18 8.41
N LEU A 93 -5.92 1.24 7.63
CA LEU A 93 -6.71 0.31 6.80
C LEU A 93 -7.71 -0.47 7.66
N THR A 94 -7.23 -1.10 8.74
CA THR A 94 -8.07 -1.89 9.62
C THR A 94 -9.12 -1.03 10.32
N GLY A 95 -8.73 0.14 10.82
CA GLY A 95 -9.66 1.07 11.46
C GLY A 95 -10.78 1.54 10.52
N SER A 96 -10.45 1.82 9.26
CA SER A 96 -11.42 2.21 8.22
C SER A 96 -12.41 1.07 7.93
N LEU A 97 -11.91 -0.15 7.74
CA LEU A 97 -12.76 -1.33 7.52
C LEU A 97 -13.69 -1.61 8.71
N LEU A 98 -13.20 -1.47 9.95
CA LEU A 98 -14.01 -1.64 11.16
C LEU A 98 -15.08 -0.56 11.31
N GLN A 99 -14.91 0.60 10.70
CA GLN A 99 -15.93 1.66 10.65
C GLN A 99 -16.97 1.43 9.53
N GLY A 100 -16.81 0.38 8.71
CA GLY A 100 -17.74 0.02 7.65
C GLY A 100 -17.39 0.59 6.28
N ASP A 101 -16.21 1.18 6.10
CA ASP A 101 -15.73 1.60 4.79
C ASP A 101 -15.50 0.36 3.90
N SER A 102 -15.74 0.50 2.60
CA SER A 102 -15.34 -0.53 1.62
C SER A 102 -13.81 -0.64 1.54
N LEU A 103 -13.29 -1.78 1.05
CA LEU A 103 -11.85 -1.96 0.89
C LEU A 103 -11.23 -0.85 0.02
N ALA A 104 -11.89 -0.43 -1.04
CA ALA A 104 -11.42 0.66 -1.91
C ALA A 104 -11.23 1.97 -1.14
N ILE A 105 -12.21 2.37 -0.31
CA ILE A 105 -12.14 3.57 0.53
C ILE A 105 -11.06 3.43 1.59
N ALA A 106 -10.98 2.27 2.24
CA ALA A 106 -9.99 2.00 3.27
C ALA A 106 -8.55 2.05 2.72
N LEU A 107 -8.32 1.54 1.51
CA LEU A 107 -7.04 1.62 0.80
C LEU A 107 -6.66 3.06 0.49
N ASP A 108 -7.59 3.84 -0.09
CA ASP A 108 -7.36 5.25 -0.38
C ASP A 108 -7.01 6.04 0.87
N ARG A 109 -7.75 5.83 1.97
CA ARG A 109 -7.51 6.49 3.25
C ARG A 109 -6.13 6.14 3.81
N ALA A 110 -5.76 4.87 3.83
CA ALA A 110 -4.47 4.42 4.35
C ALA A 110 -3.31 4.96 3.52
N VAL A 111 -3.40 4.92 2.19
CA VAL A 111 -2.37 5.45 1.28
C VAL A 111 -2.22 6.96 1.44
N GLN A 112 -3.32 7.71 1.44
CA GLN A 112 -3.28 9.18 1.58
C GLN A 112 -2.71 9.59 2.94
N PHE A 113 -3.11 8.94 4.02
CA PHE A 113 -2.61 9.23 5.36
C PHE A 113 -1.11 9.00 5.48
N VAL A 114 -0.62 7.82 5.07
CA VAL A 114 0.81 7.50 5.12
C VAL A 114 1.62 8.42 4.20
N THR A 115 1.12 8.70 2.99
CA THR A 115 1.79 9.60 2.05
C THR A 115 1.91 11.02 2.62
N LEU A 116 0.86 11.52 3.28
CA LEU A 116 0.88 12.82 3.94
C LEU A 116 1.93 12.87 5.07
N GLY A 117 1.98 11.81 5.89
CA GLY A 117 2.98 11.68 6.96
C GLY A 117 4.40 11.67 6.45
N ILE A 118 4.68 10.88 5.41
CA ILE A 118 6.01 10.80 4.78
C ILE A 118 6.40 12.16 4.20
N ARG A 119 5.53 12.80 3.42
CA ARG A 119 5.80 14.11 2.81
C ARG A 119 6.05 15.19 3.87
N GLY A 120 5.23 15.23 4.91
CA GLY A 120 5.37 16.19 6.00
C GLY A 120 6.68 16.03 6.76
N THR A 121 7.12 14.80 7.01
CA THR A 121 8.37 14.50 7.69
C THR A 121 9.58 14.76 6.80
N PHE A 122 9.54 14.31 5.55
CA PHE A 122 10.60 14.49 4.56
C PHE A 122 10.95 15.98 4.34
N GLY A 123 9.92 16.80 4.23
CA GLY A 123 10.08 18.25 4.04
C GLY A 123 10.75 18.98 5.22
N GLN A 124 10.88 18.34 6.39
CA GLN A 124 11.50 18.95 7.57
C GLN A 124 12.96 18.52 7.77
N GLY A 125 13.48 17.61 6.96
CA GLY A 125 14.86 17.13 7.07
C GLY A 125 15.18 16.41 8.38
N LEU A 126 14.15 15.82 9.03
CA LEU A 126 14.32 15.07 10.28
C LEU A 126 15.00 13.71 10.04
N PRO A 127 15.73 13.19 11.05
CA PRO A 127 16.35 11.86 10.95
C PRO A 127 15.30 10.78 10.68
N ASN A 128 15.52 9.98 9.66
CA ASN A 128 14.58 8.92 9.25
C ASN A 128 14.25 7.92 10.37
N ARG A 129 15.18 7.70 11.32
CA ARG A 129 15.03 6.74 12.43
C ARG A 129 13.87 7.04 13.38
N GLU A 130 13.39 8.28 13.42
CA GLU A 130 12.31 8.71 14.33
C GLU A 130 10.91 8.39 13.78
N GLY A 131 10.82 7.85 12.57
CA GLY A 131 9.54 7.58 11.92
C GLY A 131 8.89 8.83 11.36
N ILE A 132 7.60 8.75 11.02
CA ILE A 132 6.82 9.88 10.51
C ILE A 132 6.18 10.67 11.65
N LEU A 133 5.98 11.98 11.46
CA LEU A 133 5.36 12.88 12.44
C LEU A 133 3.84 12.67 12.48
N LEU A 134 3.40 11.60 13.16
CA LEU A 134 1.99 11.20 13.24
C LEU A 134 1.11 12.27 13.87
N GLU A 135 1.58 12.93 14.93
CA GLU A 135 0.81 13.92 15.70
C GLU A 135 0.30 15.06 14.82
N ARG A 136 1.04 15.40 13.77
CA ARG A 136 0.69 16.50 12.87
C ARG A 136 -0.41 16.15 11.87
N ILE A 137 -0.66 14.87 11.67
CA ILE A 137 -1.59 14.39 10.65
C ILE A 137 -2.79 13.65 11.23
N LEU A 138 -2.83 13.40 12.56
CA LEU A 138 -3.92 12.64 13.19
C LEU A 138 -5.31 13.20 12.89
N ASP A 139 -5.46 14.51 12.85
CA ASP A 139 -6.74 15.17 12.56
C ASP A 139 -7.26 14.83 11.15
N THR A 140 -6.35 14.49 10.21
CA THR A 140 -6.74 14.14 8.85
C THR A 140 -7.40 12.77 8.72
N LEU A 141 -7.31 11.91 9.74
CA LEU A 141 -8.00 10.61 9.73
C LEU A 141 -9.52 10.73 9.58
N ARG A 142 -10.10 11.82 10.05
CA ARG A 142 -11.54 12.10 9.98
C ARG A 142 -11.92 13.00 8.81
N ALA A 143 -10.93 13.50 8.07
CA ALA A 143 -11.19 14.36 6.93
C ALA A 143 -11.81 13.55 5.78
N PRO A 144 -12.65 14.16 4.94
CA PRO A 144 -13.07 13.57 3.68
C PRO A 144 -11.84 13.25 2.82
N LEU A 145 -11.91 12.16 2.05
CA LEU A 145 -10.84 11.83 1.10
C LEU A 145 -10.72 12.93 0.04
N GLY A 146 -9.50 13.39 -0.19
CA GLY A 146 -9.23 14.46 -1.17
C GLY A 146 -9.37 13.99 -2.62
N SER A 147 -9.22 12.69 -2.86
CA SER A 147 -9.37 12.05 -4.16
C SER A 147 -9.58 10.55 -3.99
N TYR A 148 -10.20 9.93 -4.98
CA TYR A 148 -10.34 8.47 -5.06
C TYR A 148 -9.35 7.97 -6.12
N MET A 149 -8.29 7.31 -5.68
CA MET A 149 -7.21 6.79 -6.54
C MET A 149 -7.29 5.28 -6.70
N CYS A 150 -8.05 4.61 -5.82
CA CYS A 150 -8.24 3.18 -5.84
C CYS A 150 -9.08 2.78 -7.07
N ARG A 151 -8.57 1.82 -7.83
CA ARG A 151 -9.25 1.29 -9.01
C ARG A 151 -9.30 -0.24 -8.98
N LEU A 152 -10.37 -0.77 -9.54
CA LEU A 152 -10.48 -2.20 -9.84
C LEU A 152 -9.49 -2.53 -10.98
N VAL A 153 -8.81 -3.67 -10.86
CA VAL A 153 -7.89 -4.16 -11.89
C VAL A 153 -8.24 -5.60 -12.25
N ASP A 154 -8.71 -5.78 -13.48
CA ASP A 154 -9.11 -7.09 -14.04
C ASP A 154 -7.90 -7.89 -14.54
#